data_c0f058a9cb015bdab4eefdc47a476d46
#
_entry.id   c0f058a9cb015bdab4eefdc47a476d46
#
_cell.length_a   1.000
_cell.length_b   1.000
_cell.length_c   1.000
_cell.angle_alpha   90.00
_cell.angle_beta   90.00
_cell.angle_gamma   90.00
#
_symmetry.space_group_name_H-M   'P 1'
#
loop_
_entity.id
_entity.type
_entity.pdbx_description
1 polymer ?
#
loop_
_entity_poly.entity_id
_entity_poly.type
_entity_poly.pdbx_seq_one_letter_code
_entity_poly.pdbx_strand_id
1 'polypeptide(L)'
;MKTLLCLALLTAFPGSAFAQATLYEGARLIPGDGKPAIERSAFLVENGTITRLGRQGDVKAPAGAAHVDLTGKTVMPTLIDIHTHTGFQKGATYRPENYGREAIVNDLNRALYFGVSAVVSEGIDPGDAAFKIREDQAAGRLGGARLFTAGRGMGAPNAGPGADTYKGIAYDITTEDEGRRAVRELAQQKVDFIKIWVDDRNGRAPELSPPLYRAIIDEAHKHGIRVNAHVFYLADAKGLVAAGIDGFTHMVRDKDMDDEVVQAIVKRRVVIMPTLQNAERGRNTEPPPALAAWLNGPARDAIGPELVAKVLAGYSGRTPAQASAARERYAILQRSLAKLSAAGARIVLGGDTGLQDDPFGFAEHRELELMVEAGMSPMQAIVAATSTGADYLRLRNTGTLAQGRQADFIVLDGNPLDDITNTRRISQVVLEGRPVDRNALRASPGGR
;
A
#
# COMPACT_ATOMS: atom_id res chain seq x y z
N MET A 1 62.46 20.36 42.65
CA MET A 1 61.22 19.65 42.92
C MET A 1 60.10 20.30 42.09
N LYS A 2 59.71 19.68 40.97
CA LYS A 2 58.59 20.17 40.11
C LYS A 2 57.48 19.15 40.25
N THR A 3 56.39 19.55 40.87
CA THR A 3 55.20 18.75 41.11
C THR A 3 54.34 18.74 39.82
N LEU A 4 54.18 17.60 39.15
CA LEU A 4 53.25 17.43 38.06
C LEU A 4 51.82 17.20 38.62
N LEU A 5 50.90 18.06 38.27
CA LEU A 5 49.47 17.92 38.55
C LEU A 5 48.83 17.17 37.34
N CYS A 6 48.47 15.90 37.53
CA CYS A 6 47.67 15.17 36.55
C CYS A 6 46.19 15.56 36.67
N LEU A 7 45.70 16.28 35.65
CA LEU A 7 44.26 16.59 35.49
C LEU A 7 43.61 15.37 34.81
N ALA A 8 42.79 14.61 35.52
CA ALA A 8 41.97 13.55 34.95
C ALA A 8 40.74 14.20 34.25
N LEU A 9 40.74 14.18 32.94
CA LEU A 9 39.53 14.48 32.15
C LEU A 9 38.55 13.32 32.31
N LEU A 10 37.48 13.50 33.06
CA LEU A 10 36.28 12.66 32.99
C LEU A 10 35.56 12.94 31.69
N THR A 11 35.72 12.08 30.69
CA THR A 11 34.86 12.07 29.49
C THR A 11 33.51 11.49 29.90
N ALA A 12 32.52 12.38 30.07
CA ALA A 12 31.13 11.97 30.18
C ALA A 12 30.70 11.39 28.82
N PHE A 13 30.53 10.05 28.75
CA PHE A 13 29.83 9.43 27.64
C PHE A 13 28.41 9.94 27.63
N PRO A 14 27.89 10.45 26.49
CA PRO A 14 26.47 10.75 26.41
C PRO A 14 25.72 9.44 26.61
N GLY A 15 25.04 9.31 27.76
CA GLY A 15 24.15 8.20 28.02
C GLY A 15 23.16 8.10 26.89
N SER A 16 23.09 6.94 26.23
CA SER A 16 22.04 6.60 25.29
C SER A 16 20.71 6.85 26.02
N ALA A 17 19.97 7.87 25.60
CA ALA A 17 18.62 8.08 26.08
C ALA A 17 17.82 6.84 25.70
N PHE A 18 17.67 5.90 26.64
CA PHE A 18 16.75 4.78 26.47
C PHE A 18 15.39 5.39 26.14
N ALA A 19 14.81 4.98 25.01
CA ALA A 19 13.45 5.42 24.67
C ALA A 19 12.55 5.04 25.86
N GLN A 20 11.90 6.04 26.44
CA GLN A 20 11.05 5.88 27.62
C GLN A 20 9.97 4.86 27.30
N ALA A 21 9.80 3.84 28.16
CA ALA A 21 8.74 2.87 28.03
C ALA A 21 7.38 3.59 28.03
N THR A 22 6.46 3.20 27.16
CA THR A 22 5.11 3.78 27.08
C THR A 22 4.07 2.68 27.19
N LEU A 23 3.18 2.81 28.17
CA LEU A 23 1.99 1.99 28.32
C LEU A 23 0.79 2.67 27.66
N TYR A 24 0.18 1.99 26.70
CA TYR A 24 -1.07 2.38 26.06
C TYR A 24 -2.20 1.54 26.65
N GLU A 25 -3.31 2.17 27.10
CA GLU A 25 -4.40 1.47 27.76
C GLU A 25 -5.79 1.94 27.31
N GLY A 26 -6.80 1.07 27.47
CA GLY A 26 -8.20 1.38 27.34
C GLY A 26 -8.80 1.21 25.95
N ALA A 27 -7.98 1.13 24.90
CA ALA A 27 -8.47 0.99 23.54
C ALA A 27 -9.05 -0.40 23.24
N ARG A 28 -9.92 -0.48 22.23
CA ARG A 28 -10.10 -1.70 21.45
C ARG A 28 -8.86 -1.90 20.58
N LEU A 29 -8.19 -3.02 20.67
CA LEU A 29 -7.03 -3.33 19.82
C LEU A 29 -7.39 -4.43 18.82
N ILE A 30 -7.26 -4.13 17.52
CA ILE A 30 -7.41 -5.07 16.41
C ILE A 30 -6.01 -5.56 16.05
N PRO A 31 -5.68 -6.86 16.26
CA PRO A 31 -4.33 -7.37 16.02
C PRO A 31 -3.86 -7.29 14.55
N GLY A 32 -4.79 -7.32 13.59
CA GLY A 32 -4.48 -7.30 12.16
C GLY A 32 -4.20 -8.67 11.54
N ASP A 33 -4.26 -9.76 12.31
CA ASP A 33 -4.00 -11.14 11.88
C ASP A 33 -5.26 -12.02 11.80
N GLY A 34 -6.44 -11.39 11.83
CA GLY A 34 -7.74 -12.07 11.78
C GLY A 34 -8.25 -12.59 13.13
N LYS A 35 -7.46 -12.48 14.20
CA LYS A 35 -7.92 -12.79 15.54
C LYS A 35 -8.93 -11.75 16.04
N PRO A 36 -9.81 -12.13 17.01
CA PRO A 36 -10.72 -11.19 17.63
C PRO A 36 -10.01 -9.99 18.23
N ALA A 37 -10.67 -8.82 18.21
CA ALA A 37 -10.18 -7.63 18.88
C ALA A 37 -10.09 -7.83 20.40
N ILE A 38 -9.11 -7.18 21.02
CA ILE A 38 -8.92 -7.15 22.47
C ILE A 38 -9.61 -5.89 23.00
N GLU A 39 -10.74 -6.07 23.68
CA GLU A 39 -11.45 -4.97 24.33
C GLU A 39 -10.70 -4.48 25.57
N ARG A 40 -10.68 -3.14 25.77
CA ARG A 40 -9.96 -2.52 26.88
C ARG A 40 -8.54 -3.07 26.97
N SER A 41 -7.83 -3.00 25.87
CA SER A 41 -6.46 -3.52 25.75
C SER A 41 -5.48 -2.71 26.61
N ALA A 42 -4.35 -3.34 26.92
CA ALA A 42 -3.15 -2.67 27.40
C ALA A 42 -1.94 -3.25 26.68
N PHE A 43 -1.02 -2.40 26.26
CA PHE A 43 0.23 -2.84 25.65
C PHE A 43 1.39 -1.90 26.00
N LEU A 44 2.54 -2.51 26.29
CA LEU A 44 3.76 -1.81 26.66
C LEU A 44 4.68 -1.75 25.43
N VAL A 45 5.13 -0.55 25.11
CA VAL A 45 6.09 -0.30 24.03
C VAL A 45 7.43 0.12 24.65
N GLU A 46 8.48 -0.60 24.31
CA GLU A 46 9.86 -0.32 24.74
C GLU A 46 10.76 -0.44 23.51
N ASN A 47 11.59 0.56 23.26
CA ASN A 47 12.52 0.60 22.12
C ASN A 47 11.84 0.27 20.76
N GLY A 48 10.63 0.82 20.54
CA GLY A 48 9.89 0.62 19.30
C GLY A 48 9.17 -0.72 19.16
N THR A 49 9.25 -1.59 20.16
CA THR A 49 8.69 -2.95 20.15
C THR A 49 7.59 -3.09 21.19
N ILE A 50 6.52 -3.80 20.87
CA ILE A 50 5.48 -4.21 21.81
C ILE A 50 6.06 -5.34 22.67
N THR A 51 6.43 -5.05 23.91
CA THR A 51 7.06 -6.04 24.81
C THR A 51 6.05 -6.82 25.62
N ARG A 52 4.86 -6.26 25.84
CA ARG A 52 3.73 -6.91 26.52
C ARG A 52 2.43 -6.48 25.85
N LEU A 53 1.46 -7.38 25.80
CA LEU A 53 0.12 -7.14 25.28
C LEU A 53 -0.88 -7.99 26.06
N GLY A 54 -1.99 -7.37 26.48
CA GLY A 54 -3.07 -8.03 27.21
C GLY A 54 -4.28 -7.10 27.36
N ARG A 55 -5.08 -7.35 28.38
CA ARG A 55 -6.17 -6.46 28.78
C ARG A 55 -5.67 -5.44 29.80
N GLN A 56 -6.39 -4.35 29.95
CA GLN A 56 -6.14 -3.34 30.96
C GLN A 56 -6.12 -3.99 32.36
N GLY A 57 -5.06 -3.70 33.12
CA GLY A 57 -4.80 -4.32 34.42
C GLY A 57 -3.87 -5.53 34.38
N ASP A 58 -3.80 -6.26 33.26
CA ASP A 58 -2.89 -7.43 33.11
C ASP A 58 -1.45 -7.01 32.78
N VAL A 59 -1.28 -5.87 32.11
CA VAL A 59 0.03 -5.34 31.70
C VAL A 59 0.52 -4.30 32.70
N LYS A 60 1.65 -4.59 33.35
CA LYS A 60 2.30 -3.67 34.29
C LYS A 60 3.39 -2.89 33.58
N ALA A 61 3.35 -1.57 33.71
CA ALA A 61 4.43 -0.70 33.26
C ALA A 61 5.58 -0.68 34.26
N PRO A 62 6.85 -0.57 33.81
CA PRO A 62 7.97 -0.29 34.67
C PRO A 62 7.86 1.12 35.29
N ALA A 63 8.56 1.35 36.39
CA ALA A 63 8.62 2.68 37.02
C ALA A 63 9.15 3.72 36.03
N GLY A 64 8.47 4.88 35.94
CA GLY A 64 8.81 5.97 35.05
C GLY A 64 8.32 5.81 33.60
N ALA A 65 7.55 4.76 33.27
CA ALA A 65 6.90 4.65 31.97
C ALA A 65 5.89 5.77 31.75
N ALA A 66 5.81 6.28 30.52
CA ALA A 66 4.71 7.15 30.13
C ALA A 66 3.40 6.35 30.03
N HIS A 67 2.27 6.99 30.36
CA HIS A 67 0.94 6.40 30.22
C HIS A 67 0.13 7.19 29.19
N VAL A 68 -0.49 6.46 28.26
CA VAL A 68 -1.39 7.02 27.23
C VAL A 68 -2.75 6.34 27.37
N ASP A 69 -3.74 7.11 27.79
CA ASP A 69 -5.14 6.66 27.85
C ASP A 69 -5.76 6.75 26.45
N LEU A 70 -6.18 5.60 25.94
CA LEU A 70 -6.86 5.44 24.65
C LEU A 70 -8.32 4.96 24.83
N THR A 71 -8.91 5.23 25.97
CA THR A 71 -10.31 4.87 26.24
C THR A 71 -11.24 5.44 25.17
N GLY A 72 -12.12 4.61 24.61
CA GLY A 72 -13.03 4.97 23.53
C GLY A 72 -12.42 5.00 22.14
N LYS A 73 -11.10 4.73 22.00
CA LYS A 73 -10.40 4.63 20.73
C LYS A 73 -10.29 3.18 20.24
N THR A 74 -9.97 3.03 18.96
CA THR A 74 -9.55 1.75 18.39
C THR A 74 -8.11 1.86 17.91
N VAL A 75 -7.31 0.82 18.14
CA VAL A 75 -5.93 0.70 17.66
C VAL A 75 -5.85 -0.46 16.69
N MET A 76 -5.20 -0.27 15.56
CA MET A 76 -4.91 -1.31 14.57
C MET A 76 -3.53 -1.10 13.94
N PRO A 77 -2.91 -2.10 13.29
CA PRO A 77 -1.66 -1.89 12.57
C PRO A 77 -1.80 -0.80 11.50
N THR A 78 -0.69 -0.15 11.17
CA THR A 78 -0.62 0.71 9.98
C THR A 78 -0.92 -0.06 8.71
N LEU A 79 -1.43 0.63 7.69
CA LEU A 79 -1.76 0.06 6.39
C LEU A 79 -0.51 -0.16 5.53
N ILE A 80 -0.58 -1.13 4.64
CA ILE A 80 0.45 -1.48 3.65
C ILE A 80 -0.22 -1.58 2.29
N ASP A 81 0.17 -0.73 1.33
CA ASP A 81 -0.35 -0.74 -0.05
C ASP A 81 0.67 -1.38 -1.00
N ILE A 82 0.26 -2.47 -1.64
CA ILE A 82 1.12 -3.28 -2.52
C ILE A 82 1.06 -2.82 -3.99
N HIS A 83 0.20 -1.88 -4.33
CA HIS A 83 0.07 -1.40 -5.71
C HIS A 83 -0.10 0.12 -5.75
N THR A 84 1.01 0.81 -5.93
CA THR A 84 1.06 2.27 -6.05
C THR A 84 2.00 2.71 -7.17
N HIS A 85 2.01 4.01 -7.46
CA HIS A 85 2.90 4.66 -8.41
C HIS A 85 3.38 5.99 -7.83
N THR A 86 4.62 6.03 -7.34
CA THR A 86 5.16 7.19 -6.64
C THR A 86 5.84 8.19 -7.58
N GLY A 87 5.79 9.49 -7.23
CA GLY A 87 6.67 10.49 -7.82
C GLY A 87 6.13 11.24 -9.03
N PHE A 88 4.89 10.99 -9.43
CA PHE A 88 4.29 11.63 -10.62
C PHE A 88 3.40 12.82 -10.31
N GLN A 89 3.05 13.03 -9.04
CA GLN A 89 2.17 14.11 -8.63
C GLN A 89 2.95 15.40 -8.32
N LYS A 90 2.50 16.53 -8.91
CA LYS A 90 2.87 17.89 -8.50
C LYS A 90 1.63 18.77 -8.54
N GLY A 91 1.24 19.32 -7.38
CA GLY A 91 -0.04 20.01 -7.23
C GLY A 91 -1.19 19.08 -7.60
N ALA A 92 -2.04 19.49 -8.53
CA ALA A 92 -3.15 18.69 -9.06
C ALA A 92 -2.83 18.03 -10.43
N THR A 93 -1.57 17.86 -10.79
CA THR A 93 -1.14 17.22 -12.04
C THR A 93 -0.35 15.95 -11.78
N TYR A 94 -0.55 14.96 -12.67
CA TYR A 94 0.18 13.70 -12.70
C TYR A 94 0.86 13.57 -14.07
N ARG A 95 2.21 13.66 -14.09
CA ARG A 95 2.99 13.65 -15.34
C ARG A 95 4.38 13.04 -15.13
N PRO A 96 4.96 12.39 -16.16
CA PRO A 96 6.33 11.88 -16.10
C PRO A 96 7.38 12.94 -15.76
N GLU A 97 7.18 14.18 -16.21
CA GLU A 97 8.11 15.29 -15.98
C GLU A 97 8.18 15.70 -14.49
N ASN A 98 7.18 15.32 -13.69
CA ASN A 98 7.17 15.55 -12.25
C ASN A 98 8.03 14.52 -11.50
N TYR A 99 8.37 13.39 -12.13
CA TYR A 99 9.02 12.28 -11.46
C TYR A 99 10.38 12.70 -10.88
N GLY A 100 10.53 12.50 -9.59
CA GLY A 100 11.76 12.82 -8.90
C GLY A 100 11.65 12.68 -7.40
N ARG A 101 12.80 12.88 -6.73
CA ARG A 101 12.94 12.73 -5.28
C ARG A 101 11.87 13.49 -4.50
N GLU A 102 11.65 14.76 -4.81
CA GLU A 102 10.70 15.61 -4.07
C GLU A 102 9.27 15.07 -4.17
N ALA A 103 8.83 14.73 -5.38
CA ALA A 103 7.50 14.20 -5.60
C ALA A 103 7.29 12.85 -4.90
N ILE A 104 8.28 11.93 -4.97
CA ILE A 104 8.23 10.65 -4.25
C ILE A 104 8.14 10.88 -2.73
N VAL A 105 8.97 11.75 -2.17
CA VAL A 105 8.94 12.05 -0.72
C VAL A 105 7.59 12.64 -0.30
N ASN A 106 7.01 13.52 -1.11
CA ASN A 106 5.67 14.07 -0.85
C ASN A 106 4.59 12.99 -0.83
N ASP A 107 4.65 12.03 -1.77
CA ASP A 107 3.73 10.89 -1.80
C ASP A 107 3.90 10.00 -0.58
N LEU A 108 5.14 9.66 -0.19
CA LEU A 108 5.43 8.86 1.00
C LEU A 108 4.97 9.53 2.30
N ASN A 109 5.13 10.85 2.40
CA ASN A 109 4.65 11.63 3.53
C ASN A 109 3.12 11.65 3.59
N ARG A 110 2.45 11.81 2.45
CA ARG A 110 0.99 11.77 2.37
C ARG A 110 0.46 10.38 2.72
N ALA A 111 1.07 9.31 2.19
CA ALA A 111 0.73 7.94 2.57
C ALA A 111 0.77 7.77 4.10
N LEU A 112 1.88 8.18 4.73
CA LEU A 112 2.05 8.08 6.18
C LEU A 112 1.07 8.98 6.96
N TYR A 113 0.74 10.17 6.45
CA TYR A 113 -0.28 11.03 7.06
C TYR A 113 -1.61 10.30 7.20
N PHE A 114 -1.98 9.48 6.23
CA PHE A 114 -3.19 8.66 6.24
C PHE A 114 -2.98 7.24 6.80
N GLY A 115 -1.89 7.00 7.53
CA GLY A 115 -1.65 5.75 8.23
C GLY A 115 -1.13 4.60 7.37
N VAL A 116 -0.71 4.87 6.14
CA VAL A 116 -0.05 3.88 5.25
C VAL A 116 1.45 3.94 5.50
N SER A 117 2.03 2.89 6.07
CA SER A 117 3.45 2.87 6.48
C SER A 117 4.39 2.24 5.46
N ALA A 118 3.87 1.53 4.47
CA ALA A 118 4.65 0.94 3.39
C ALA A 118 3.86 0.95 2.07
N VAL A 119 4.57 1.22 0.98
CA VAL A 119 4.00 1.28 -0.38
C VAL A 119 4.94 0.60 -1.38
N VAL A 120 4.38 -0.01 -2.43
CA VAL A 120 5.12 -0.60 -3.55
C VAL A 120 4.87 0.20 -4.81
N SER A 121 5.90 0.84 -5.37
CA SER A 121 5.82 1.47 -6.69
C SER A 121 5.97 0.42 -7.79
N GLU A 122 4.91 0.24 -8.59
CA GLU A 122 4.73 -0.91 -9.50
C GLU A 122 5.07 -0.58 -10.97
N GLY A 123 6.37 -0.59 -11.28
CA GLY A 123 6.82 -0.80 -12.66
C GLY A 123 6.93 0.44 -13.57
N ILE A 124 6.73 1.65 -13.04
CA ILE A 124 6.89 2.88 -13.84
C ILE A 124 7.88 3.88 -13.23
N ASP A 125 8.88 3.40 -12.49
CA ASP A 125 9.92 4.23 -11.89
C ASP A 125 11.09 4.42 -12.89
N PRO A 126 11.19 5.56 -13.60
CA PRO A 126 12.33 5.83 -14.46
C PRO A 126 13.55 6.26 -13.64
N GLY A 127 14.74 5.81 -14.06
CA GLY A 127 16.01 6.22 -13.43
C GLY A 127 16.23 5.65 -12.02
N ASP A 128 16.89 6.40 -11.16
CA ASP A 128 17.43 5.90 -9.88
C ASP A 128 16.80 6.56 -8.62
N ALA A 129 15.86 7.48 -8.77
CA ALA A 129 15.31 8.25 -7.64
C ALA A 129 14.66 7.37 -6.57
N ALA A 130 13.85 6.36 -6.95
CA ALA A 130 13.24 5.43 -6.02
C ALA A 130 14.29 4.60 -5.26
N PHE A 131 15.35 4.15 -5.95
CA PHE A 131 16.43 3.37 -5.33
C PHE A 131 17.21 4.20 -4.31
N LYS A 132 17.55 5.46 -4.63
CA LYS A 132 18.23 6.39 -3.71
C LYS A 132 17.38 6.70 -2.48
N ILE A 133 16.07 6.82 -2.63
CA ILE A 133 15.15 6.99 -1.49
C ILE A 133 15.18 5.76 -0.58
N ARG A 134 15.12 4.56 -1.13
CA ARG A 134 15.24 3.32 -0.33
C ARG A 134 16.57 3.25 0.43
N GLU A 135 17.68 3.64 -0.19
CA GLU A 135 18.99 3.72 0.47
C GLU A 135 18.98 4.74 1.61
N ASP A 136 18.36 5.92 1.41
CA ASP A 136 18.23 6.93 2.45
C ASP A 136 17.36 6.47 3.61
N GLN A 137 16.24 5.79 3.33
CA GLN A 137 15.39 5.20 4.35
C GLN A 137 16.11 4.10 5.13
N ALA A 138 16.83 3.20 4.44
CA ALA A 138 17.61 2.14 5.09
C ALA A 138 18.75 2.68 5.99
N ALA A 139 19.28 3.85 5.65
CA ALA A 139 20.31 4.56 6.43
C ALA A 139 19.72 5.50 7.51
N GLY A 140 18.39 5.56 7.68
CA GLY A 140 17.72 6.43 8.64
C GLY A 140 17.81 7.93 8.31
N ARG A 141 18.16 8.30 7.07
CA ARG A 141 18.26 9.69 6.63
C ARG A 141 16.93 10.26 6.12
N LEU A 142 15.96 9.42 5.86
CA LEU A 142 14.65 9.81 5.34
C LEU A 142 13.55 9.02 6.06
N GLY A 143 12.49 9.73 6.50
CA GLY A 143 11.26 9.16 7.03
C GLY A 143 10.19 8.96 5.94
N GLY A 144 8.91 9.02 6.36
CA GLY A 144 7.76 8.79 5.49
C GLY A 144 7.36 7.31 5.45
N ALA A 145 6.40 6.96 4.60
CA ALA A 145 6.08 5.56 4.32
C ALA A 145 7.28 4.85 3.68
N ARG A 146 7.52 3.60 4.04
CA ARG A 146 8.61 2.81 3.49
C ARG A 146 8.36 2.47 2.03
N LEU A 147 9.32 2.80 1.16
CA LEU A 147 9.22 2.55 -0.28
C LEU A 147 9.79 1.18 -0.66
N PHE A 148 9.02 0.44 -1.45
CA PHE A 148 9.43 -0.72 -2.24
C PHE A 148 9.21 -0.39 -3.72
N THR A 149 9.96 -1.01 -4.63
CA THR A 149 9.83 -0.69 -6.06
C THR A 149 10.07 -1.91 -6.95
N ALA A 150 9.31 -1.96 -8.03
CA ALA A 150 9.56 -2.85 -9.16
C ALA A 150 10.47 -2.21 -10.23
N GLY A 151 10.90 -0.95 -10.04
CA GLY A 151 11.64 -0.22 -11.04
C GLY A 151 10.85 -0.04 -12.34
N ARG A 152 11.43 -0.37 -13.48
CA ARG A 152 10.76 -0.39 -14.78
C ARG A 152 10.09 -1.75 -15.00
N GLY A 153 8.81 -1.74 -15.31
CA GLY A 153 8.10 -2.97 -15.68
C GLY A 153 8.33 -3.37 -17.15
N MET A 154 7.70 -4.44 -17.58
CA MET A 154 7.84 -5.02 -18.91
C MET A 154 6.48 -5.26 -19.57
N GLY A 155 6.36 -4.93 -20.84
CA GLY A 155 5.17 -5.18 -21.65
C GLY A 155 5.54 -5.45 -23.09
N ALA A 156 4.58 -5.84 -23.92
CA ALA A 156 4.74 -5.79 -25.35
C ALA A 156 4.87 -4.31 -25.81
N PRO A 157 5.41 -4.03 -26.99
CA PRO A 157 5.56 -2.67 -27.48
C PRO A 157 4.26 -1.88 -27.43
N ASN A 158 4.28 -0.71 -26.77
CA ASN A 158 3.14 0.16 -26.53
C ASN A 158 2.02 -0.41 -25.64
N ALA A 159 2.18 -1.57 -25.03
CA ALA A 159 1.20 -2.22 -24.17
C ALA A 159 1.49 -2.05 -22.66
N GLY A 160 2.51 -1.31 -22.28
CA GLY A 160 2.92 -1.05 -20.89
C GLY A 160 1.89 -0.29 -20.06
N PRO A 161 2.26 0.77 -19.32
CA PRO A 161 1.33 1.54 -18.49
C PRO A 161 0.13 2.03 -19.28
N GLY A 162 -1.07 1.96 -18.67
CA GLY A 162 -2.34 2.15 -19.36
C GLY A 162 -2.59 3.54 -19.97
N ALA A 163 -1.89 4.57 -19.50
CA ALA A 163 -2.00 5.92 -20.05
C ALA A 163 -0.91 6.21 -21.07
N ASP A 164 -1.27 6.84 -22.19
CA ASP A 164 -0.30 7.26 -23.22
C ASP A 164 0.83 8.14 -22.66
N THR A 165 0.53 8.90 -21.61
CA THR A 165 1.46 9.77 -20.89
C THR A 165 2.69 9.03 -20.33
N TYR A 166 2.57 7.74 -20.01
CA TYR A 166 3.66 6.95 -19.41
C TYR A 166 4.32 5.98 -20.38
N LYS A 167 4.02 6.09 -21.70
CA LYS A 167 4.69 5.30 -22.74
C LYS A 167 6.20 5.50 -22.74
N GLY A 168 6.93 4.43 -23.00
CA GLY A 168 8.40 4.43 -23.06
C GLY A 168 9.10 4.34 -21.69
N ILE A 169 8.37 4.34 -20.56
CA ILE A 169 8.96 4.07 -19.25
C ILE A 169 9.23 2.57 -19.08
N ALA A 170 8.26 1.72 -19.41
CA ALA A 170 8.43 0.27 -19.35
C ALA A 170 9.39 -0.24 -20.44
N TYR A 171 9.96 -1.43 -20.24
CA TYR A 171 10.68 -2.14 -21.28
C TYR A 171 9.68 -2.71 -22.31
N ASP A 172 9.95 -2.47 -23.60
CA ASP A 172 9.26 -3.15 -24.69
C ASP A 172 9.92 -4.51 -24.93
N ILE A 173 9.19 -5.60 -24.74
CA ILE A 173 9.68 -6.98 -24.85
C ILE A 173 9.08 -7.64 -26.08
N THR A 174 9.95 -8.07 -27.00
CA THR A 174 9.59 -8.76 -28.26
C THR A 174 10.17 -10.17 -28.33
N THR A 175 11.21 -10.46 -27.54
CA THR A 175 11.87 -11.76 -27.47
C THR A 175 12.05 -12.24 -26.04
N GLU A 176 12.17 -13.56 -25.84
CA GLU A 176 12.46 -14.13 -24.53
C GLU A 176 13.80 -13.64 -23.96
N ASP A 177 14.81 -13.48 -24.80
CA ASP A 177 16.14 -13.01 -24.38
C ASP A 177 16.11 -11.56 -23.89
N GLU A 178 15.29 -10.69 -24.50
CA GLU A 178 15.05 -9.34 -24.00
C GLU A 178 14.40 -9.37 -22.62
N GLY A 179 13.37 -10.18 -22.44
CA GLY A 179 12.71 -10.35 -21.14
C GLY A 179 13.68 -10.83 -20.06
N ARG A 180 14.45 -11.87 -20.33
CA ARG A 180 15.46 -12.38 -19.39
C ARG A 180 16.55 -11.35 -19.08
N ARG A 181 17.00 -10.58 -20.09
CA ARG A 181 17.99 -9.52 -19.89
C ARG A 181 17.47 -8.39 -19.01
N ALA A 182 16.24 -7.93 -19.26
CA ALA A 182 15.59 -6.91 -18.43
C ALA A 182 15.43 -7.36 -16.98
N VAL A 183 15.05 -8.62 -16.73
CA VAL A 183 15.00 -9.18 -15.37
C VAL A 183 16.37 -9.14 -14.69
N ARG A 184 17.44 -9.58 -15.37
CA ARG A 184 18.80 -9.55 -14.79
C ARG A 184 19.27 -8.14 -14.45
N GLU A 185 18.95 -7.16 -15.31
CA GLU A 185 19.24 -5.75 -15.07
C GLU A 185 18.52 -5.24 -13.80
N LEU A 186 17.23 -5.49 -13.68
CA LEU A 186 16.44 -5.13 -12.52
C LEU A 186 16.89 -5.86 -11.24
N ALA A 187 17.30 -7.12 -11.35
CA ALA A 187 17.86 -7.88 -10.22
C ALA A 187 19.17 -7.26 -9.71
N GLN A 188 20.03 -6.74 -10.60
CA GLN A 188 21.23 -6.00 -10.21
C GLN A 188 20.90 -4.69 -9.47
N GLN A 189 19.80 -4.04 -9.83
CA GLN A 189 19.28 -2.86 -9.14
C GLN A 189 18.57 -3.20 -7.82
N LYS A 190 18.43 -4.50 -7.49
CA LYS A 190 17.77 -4.98 -6.26
C LYS A 190 16.33 -4.52 -6.14
N VAL A 191 15.55 -4.64 -7.22
CA VAL A 191 14.11 -4.43 -7.15
C VAL A 191 13.44 -5.42 -6.21
N ASP A 192 12.29 -5.04 -5.65
CA ASP A 192 11.52 -5.89 -4.74
C ASP A 192 10.61 -6.85 -5.50
N PHE A 193 10.15 -6.44 -6.68
CA PHE A 193 9.27 -7.18 -7.57
C PHE A 193 9.67 -6.97 -9.03
N ILE A 194 9.19 -7.86 -9.89
CA ILE A 194 9.09 -7.63 -11.32
C ILE A 194 7.64 -7.32 -11.65
N LYS A 195 7.39 -6.27 -12.46
CA LYS A 195 6.06 -5.93 -12.97
C LYS A 195 5.96 -6.25 -14.45
N ILE A 196 4.86 -6.91 -14.85
CA ILE A 196 4.54 -7.13 -16.26
C ILE A 196 3.12 -6.64 -16.58
N TRP A 197 2.86 -6.27 -17.84
CA TRP A 197 1.52 -5.98 -18.37
C TRP A 197 1.13 -7.02 -19.40
N VAL A 198 0.01 -7.72 -19.16
CA VAL A 198 -0.61 -8.67 -20.09
C VAL A 198 -2.01 -8.17 -20.37
N ASP A 199 -2.12 -7.36 -21.42
CA ASP A 199 -3.35 -6.66 -21.81
C ASP A 199 -3.15 -6.06 -23.21
N ASP A 200 -3.97 -6.43 -24.17
CA ASP A 200 -3.93 -5.93 -25.56
C ASP A 200 -4.60 -4.55 -25.72
N ARG A 201 -5.04 -3.95 -24.64
CA ARG A 201 -5.73 -2.65 -24.65
C ARG A 201 -6.99 -2.64 -25.53
N ASN A 202 -7.77 -3.71 -25.47
CA ASN A 202 -8.92 -3.95 -26.35
C ASN A 202 -8.52 -3.98 -27.84
N GLY A 203 -7.48 -4.73 -28.17
CA GLY A 203 -6.97 -4.91 -29.53
C GLY A 203 -6.19 -3.73 -30.10
N ARG A 204 -5.81 -2.74 -29.26
CA ARG A 204 -5.07 -1.54 -29.69
C ARG A 204 -3.55 -1.70 -29.65
N ALA A 205 -3.06 -2.69 -28.95
CA ALA A 205 -1.64 -2.99 -28.79
C ALA A 205 -1.40 -4.51 -28.84
N PRO A 206 -0.20 -4.98 -29.22
CA PRO A 206 0.15 -6.38 -29.06
C PRO A 206 0.16 -6.74 -27.56
N GLU A 207 -0.08 -8.00 -27.25
CA GLU A 207 -0.05 -8.50 -25.90
C GLU A 207 1.28 -9.21 -25.61
N LEU A 208 1.72 -9.19 -24.36
CA LEU A 208 2.88 -9.96 -23.92
C LEU A 208 2.53 -11.46 -23.96
N SER A 209 3.01 -12.15 -24.97
CA SER A 209 2.61 -13.53 -25.29
C SER A 209 3.06 -14.54 -24.21
N PRO A 210 2.41 -15.74 -24.14
CA PRO A 210 2.78 -16.78 -23.18
C PRO A 210 4.26 -17.19 -23.14
N PRO A 211 4.99 -17.34 -24.27
CA PRO A 211 6.43 -17.61 -24.21
C PRO A 211 7.21 -16.48 -23.53
N LEU A 212 6.87 -15.21 -23.80
CA LEU A 212 7.57 -14.05 -23.26
C LEU A 212 7.36 -13.92 -21.76
N TYR A 213 6.10 -13.96 -21.26
CA TYR A 213 5.89 -13.84 -19.82
C TYR A 213 6.41 -15.06 -19.03
N ARG A 214 6.41 -16.28 -19.61
CA ARG A 214 7.08 -17.44 -18.99
C ARG A 214 8.56 -17.23 -18.83
N ALA A 215 9.25 -16.73 -19.87
CA ALA A 215 10.67 -16.43 -19.82
C ALA A 215 11.02 -15.41 -18.73
N ILE A 216 10.18 -14.37 -18.57
CA ILE A 216 10.32 -13.35 -17.52
C ILE A 216 10.12 -13.98 -16.14
N ILE A 217 9.05 -14.72 -15.94
CA ILE A 217 8.73 -15.38 -14.65
C ILE A 217 9.83 -16.35 -14.25
N ASP A 218 10.26 -17.22 -15.16
CA ASP A 218 11.34 -18.19 -14.93
C ASP A 218 12.64 -17.49 -14.51
N GLU A 219 13.02 -16.42 -15.20
CA GLU A 219 14.25 -15.69 -14.89
C GLU A 219 14.13 -14.96 -13.56
N ALA A 220 13.00 -14.29 -13.28
CA ALA A 220 12.76 -13.62 -12.00
C ALA A 220 12.87 -14.57 -10.81
N HIS A 221 12.30 -15.77 -10.95
CA HIS A 221 12.34 -16.80 -9.92
C HIS A 221 13.76 -17.32 -9.65
N LYS A 222 14.65 -17.39 -10.66
CA LYS A 222 16.07 -17.73 -10.45
C LYS A 222 16.78 -16.73 -9.55
N HIS A 223 16.33 -15.47 -9.57
CA HIS A 223 16.83 -14.39 -8.69
C HIS A 223 16.04 -14.27 -7.38
N GLY A 224 15.03 -15.14 -7.12
CA GLY A 224 14.18 -15.10 -5.94
C GLY A 224 13.23 -13.90 -5.89
N ILE A 225 12.99 -13.26 -7.06
CA ILE A 225 12.14 -12.08 -7.21
C ILE A 225 10.75 -12.53 -7.66
N ARG A 226 9.69 -12.03 -7.02
CA ARG A 226 8.30 -12.29 -7.39
C ARG A 226 7.89 -11.43 -8.58
N VAL A 227 6.93 -11.94 -9.36
CA VAL A 227 6.38 -11.26 -10.52
C VAL A 227 4.92 -10.89 -10.28
N ASN A 228 4.58 -9.61 -10.45
CA ASN A 228 3.23 -9.09 -10.42
C ASN A 228 2.78 -8.78 -11.85
N ALA A 229 1.58 -9.21 -12.23
CA ALA A 229 1.02 -8.98 -13.56
C ALA A 229 -0.22 -8.07 -13.51
N HIS A 230 -0.22 -7.00 -14.31
CA HIS A 230 -1.45 -6.39 -14.77
C HIS A 230 -2.18 -7.38 -15.68
N VAL A 231 -3.45 -7.66 -15.42
CA VAL A 231 -4.27 -8.59 -16.19
C VAL A 231 -5.64 -7.97 -16.49
N PHE A 232 -6.20 -8.32 -17.65
CA PHE A 232 -7.54 -7.89 -18.05
C PHE A 232 -8.46 -9.08 -18.34
N TYR A 233 -7.99 -10.06 -19.11
CA TYR A 233 -8.80 -11.19 -19.59
C TYR A 233 -8.66 -12.44 -18.73
N LEU A 234 -9.77 -13.19 -18.60
CA LEU A 234 -9.77 -14.46 -17.88
C LEU A 234 -8.81 -15.49 -18.49
N ALA A 235 -8.68 -15.50 -19.82
CA ALA A 235 -7.79 -16.41 -20.52
C ALA A 235 -6.33 -16.19 -20.11
N ASP A 236 -5.91 -14.92 -19.99
CA ASP A 236 -4.55 -14.55 -19.61
C ASP A 236 -4.28 -14.85 -18.14
N ALA A 237 -5.27 -14.59 -17.27
CA ALA A 237 -5.18 -14.97 -15.87
C ALA A 237 -4.90 -16.48 -15.71
N LYS A 238 -5.60 -17.34 -16.46
CA LYS A 238 -5.35 -18.79 -16.47
C LYS A 238 -3.94 -19.13 -16.96
N GLY A 239 -3.49 -18.49 -18.06
CA GLY A 239 -2.16 -18.65 -18.62
C GLY A 239 -1.04 -18.23 -17.66
N LEU A 240 -1.21 -17.08 -17.00
CA LEU A 240 -0.28 -16.55 -16.01
C LEU A 240 -0.21 -17.42 -14.75
N VAL A 241 -1.35 -17.89 -14.22
CA VAL A 241 -1.39 -18.83 -13.10
C VAL A 241 -0.68 -20.14 -13.47
N ALA A 242 -0.88 -20.66 -14.68
CA ALA A 242 -0.19 -21.87 -15.17
C ALA A 242 1.33 -21.64 -15.28
N ALA A 243 1.76 -20.41 -15.66
CA ALA A 243 3.17 -20.02 -15.77
C ALA A 243 3.84 -19.76 -14.41
N GLY A 244 3.08 -19.71 -13.30
CA GLY A 244 3.66 -19.53 -11.95
C GLY A 244 3.74 -18.07 -11.49
N ILE A 245 2.84 -17.20 -11.97
CA ILE A 245 2.74 -15.81 -11.49
C ILE A 245 2.56 -15.74 -9.97
N ASP A 246 3.12 -14.73 -9.31
CA ASP A 246 3.04 -14.54 -7.87
C ASP A 246 1.92 -13.61 -7.43
N GLY A 247 1.55 -12.62 -8.26
CA GLY A 247 0.49 -11.68 -7.94
C GLY A 247 -0.20 -11.07 -9.15
N PHE A 248 -1.48 -10.72 -8.98
CA PHE A 248 -2.23 -9.93 -9.93
C PHE A 248 -2.46 -8.52 -9.40
N THR A 249 -1.99 -7.52 -10.14
CA THR A 249 -2.38 -6.13 -10.01
C THR A 249 -3.61 -5.92 -10.89
N HIS A 250 -4.73 -5.62 -10.25
CA HIS A 250 -6.09 -5.71 -10.78
C HIS A 250 -6.65 -7.15 -10.82
N MET A 251 -7.94 -7.23 -11.08
CA MET A 251 -8.64 -8.48 -11.33
C MET A 251 -9.07 -8.56 -12.80
N VAL A 252 -9.47 -9.74 -13.23
CA VAL A 252 -10.14 -9.98 -14.51
C VAL A 252 -11.37 -9.08 -14.64
N ARG A 253 -11.56 -8.47 -15.82
CA ARG A 253 -12.59 -7.46 -16.07
C ARG A 253 -13.49 -7.76 -17.27
N ASP A 254 -13.14 -8.75 -18.09
CA ASP A 254 -13.91 -9.16 -19.26
C ASP A 254 -15.11 -10.05 -18.90
N LYS A 255 -14.98 -10.88 -17.87
CA LYS A 255 -16.02 -11.79 -17.37
C LYS A 255 -15.74 -12.24 -15.93
N ASP A 256 -16.73 -12.88 -15.29
CA ASP A 256 -16.57 -13.45 -13.97
C ASP A 256 -15.46 -14.52 -13.95
N MET A 257 -14.66 -14.52 -12.90
CA MET A 257 -13.69 -15.60 -12.67
C MET A 257 -14.43 -16.92 -12.43
N ASP A 258 -14.07 -17.96 -13.20
CA ASP A 258 -14.62 -19.30 -13.03
C ASP A 258 -13.96 -20.06 -11.85
N ASP A 259 -14.55 -21.21 -11.48
CA ASP A 259 -14.06 -22.00 -10.36
C ASP A 259 -12.65 -22.54 -10.60
N GLU A 260 -12.31 -22.87 -11.85
CA GLU A 260 -11.01 -23.40 -12.22
C GLU A 260 -9.89 -22.40 -11.87
N VAL A 261 -10.00 -21.15 -12.33
CA VAL A 261 -8.97 -20.13 -12.06
C VAL A 261 -8.92 -19.74 -10.58
N VAL A 262 -10.09 -19.64 -9.91
CA VAL A 262 -10.15 -19.36 -8.47
C VAL A 262 -9.43 -20.44 -7.65
N GLN A 263 -9.71 -21.70 -7.92
CA GLN A 263 -9.04 -22.83 -7.24
C GLN A 263 -7.53 -22.87 -7.55
N ALA A 264 -7.14 -22.56 -8.78
CA ALA A 264 -5.73 -22.48 -9.17
C ALA A 264 -5.00 -21.34 -8.44
N ILE A 265 -5.62 -20.16 -8.30
CA ILE A 265 -5.12 -19.01 -7.54
C ILE A 265 -4.90 -19.38 -6.07
N VAL A 266 -5.90 -20.00 -5.44
CA VAL A 266 -5.81 -20.43 -4.04
C VAL A 266 -4.71 -21.49 -3.86
N LYS A 267 -4.71 -22.53 -4.69
CA LYS A 267 -3.74 -23.63 -4.62
C LYS A 267 -2.29 -23.14 -4.79
N ARG A 268 -2.06 -22.21 -5.72
CA ARG A 268 -0.73 -21.66 -6.01
C ARG A 268 -0.38 -20.46 -5.14
N ARG A 269 -1.30 -20.02 -4.27
CA ARG A 269 -1.13 -18.89 -3.35
C ARG A 269 -0.83 -17.58 -4.09
N VAL A 270 -1.39 -17.37 -5.28
CA VAL A 270 -1.28 -16.12 -6.03
C VAL A 270 -1.95 -15.02 -5.21
N VAL A 271 -1.27 -13.89 -5.09
CA VAL A 271 -1.77 -12.72 -4.36
C VAL A 271 -2.63 -11.85 -5.27
N ILE A 272 -3.74 -11.35 -4.76
CA ILE A 272 -4.68 -10.50 -5.51
C ILE A 272 -4.67 -9.09 -4.91
N MET A 273 -4.40 -8.08 -5.75
CA MET A 273 -4.56 -6.66 -5.49
C MET A 273 -5.79 -6.18 -6.25
N PRO A 274 -6.97 -6.04 -5.62
CA PRO A 274 -8.25 -5.92 -6.35
C PRO A 274 -8.36 -4.66 -7.18
N THR A 275 -7.88 -3.54 -6.66
CA THR A 275 -7.90 -2.23 -7.31
C THR A 275 -9.30 -1.80 -7.79
N LEU A 276 -10.28 -1.97 -6.92
CA LEU A 276 -11.69 -1.66 -7.19
C LEU A 276 -11.91 -0.17 -7.39
N GLN A 277 -11.19 0.67 -6.63
CA GLN A 277 -11.36 2.12 -6.64
C GLN A 277 -11.05 2.74 -8.01
N ASN A 278 -10.10 2.17 -8.76
CA ASN A 278 -9.75 2.64 -10.10
C ASN A 278 -10.94 2.55 -11.09
N ALA A 279 -11.79 1.55 -10.93
CA ALA A 279 -12.95 1.33 -11.81
C ALA A 279 -14.27 1.90 -11.26
N GLU A 280 -14.35 2.31 -9.98
CA GLU A 280 -15.61 2.58 -9.32
C GLU A 280 -16.25 3.92 -9.70
N ARG A 281 -15.45 4.94 -10.05
CA ARG A 281 -15.96 6.28 -10.38
C ARG A 281 -16.97 6.26 -11.53
N GLY A 282 -16.72 5.38 -12.50
CA GLY A 282 -17.57 5.23 -13.68
C GLY A 282 -19.01 4.84 -13.38
N ARG A 283 -19.28 4.16 -12.28
CA ARG A 283 -20.60 3.67 -11.87
C ARG A 283 -21.51 4.74 -11.26
N ASN A 284 -20.99 5.92 -11.01
CA ASN A 284 -21.67 7.00 -10.33
C ASN A 284 -21.98 8.17 -11.29
N THR A 285 -23.03 8.92 -11.00
CA THR A 285 -23.36 10.20 -11.65
C THR A 285 -22.92 11.38 -10.80
N GLU A 286 -22.70 11.13 -9.50
CA GLU A 286 -22.25 12.10 -8.50
C GLU A 286 -21.38 11.38 -7.47
N PRO A 287 -20.48 12.09 -6.78
CA PRO A 287 -19.67 11.49 -5.71
C PRO A 287 -20.56 11.02 -4.55
N PRO A 288 -20.27 9.86 -3.93
CA PRO A 288 -20.98 9.42 -2.73
C PRO A 288 -20.92 10.50 -1.63
N PRO A 289 -22.07 10.87 -1.00
CA PRO A 289 -22.13 12.02 -0.07
C PRO A 289 -21.14 11.96 1.09
N ALA A 290 -20.98 10.79 1.73
CA ALA A 290 -20.05 10.59 2.83
C ALA A 290 -18.58 10.75 2.38
N LEU A 291 -18.25 10.31 1.16
CA LEU A 291 -16.95 10.48 0.56
C LEU A 291 -16.67 11.96 0.26
N ALA A 292 -17.64 12.65 -0.35
CA ALA A 292 -17.52 14.07 -0.64
C ALA A 292 -17.35 14.92 0.63
N ALA A 293 -18.07 14.58 1.71
CA ALA A 293 -17.94 15.24 3.01
C ALA A 293 -16.55 15.05 3.61
N TRP A 294 -16.00 13.82 3.55
CA TRP A 294 -14.64 13.56 4.03
C TRP A 294 -13.57 14.30 3.22
N LEU A 295 -13.66 14.26 1.90
CA LEU A 295 -12.71 14.94 1.01
C LEU A 295 -12.75 16.46 1.16
N ASN A 296 -13.93 17.08 1.28
CA ASN A 296 -14.06 18.53 1.49
C ASN A 296 -13.81 18.98 2.94
N GLY A 297 -13.74 18.05 3.87
CA GLY A 297 -13.52 18.28 5.29
C GLY A 297 -12.13 17.79 5.75
N PRO A 298 -12.05 16.69 6.52
CA PRO A 298 -10.81 16.26 7.19
C PRO A 298 -9.62 15.97 6.28
N ALA A 299 -9.87 15.51 5.03
CA ALA A 299 -8.81 15.14 4.10
C ALA A 299 -8.31 16.30 3.23
N ARG A 300 -9.09 17.40 3.15
CA ARG A 300 -8.89 18.47 2.18
C ARG A 300 -7.48 19.07 2.20
N ASP A 301 -7.00 19.41 3.39
CA ASP A 301 -5.70 20.09 3.52
C ASP A 301 -4.51 19.17 3.26
N ALA A 302 -4.64 17.88 3.56
CA ALA A 302 -3.58 16.90 3.35
C ALA A 302 -3.48 16.45 1.88
N ILE A 303 -4.61 16.39 1.17
CA ILE A 303 -4.67 16.03 -0.25
C ILE A 303 -4.40 17.27 -1.12
N GLY A 304 -4.88 18.43 -0.71
CA GLY A 304 -4.86 19.67 -1.47
C GLY A 304 -6.19 19.96 -2.17
N PRO A 305 -6.71 21.21 -2.05
CA PRO A 305 -8.06 21.56 -2.51
C PRO A 305 -8.28 21.36 -4.01
N GLU A 306 -7.29 21.64 -4.84
CA GLU A 306 -7.38 21.45 -6.30
C GLU A 306 -7.48 19.98 -6.68
N LEU A 307 -6.70 19.12 -6.01
CA LEU A 307 -6.74 17.67 -6.27
C LEU A 307 -8.04 17.05 -5.74
N VAL A 308 -8.53 17.50 -4.58
CA VAL A 308 -9.86 17.11 -4.09
C VAL A 308 -10.95 17.46 -5.11
N ALA A 309 -10.91 18.65 -5.69
CA ALA A 309 -11.88 19.04 -6.73
C ALA A 309 -11.82 18.12 -7.94
N LYS A 310 -10.63 17.72 -8.39
CA LYS A 310 -10.46 16.75 -9.50
C LYS A 310 -10.98 15.36 -9.14
N VAL A 311 -10.64 14.85 -7.95
CA VAL A 311 -11.17 13.57 -7.48
C VAL A 311 -12.70 13.57 -7.52
N LEU A 312 -13.34 14.60 -6.97
CA LEU A 312 -14.79 14.72 -6.95
C LEU A 312 -15.39 14.86 -8.37
N ALA A 313 -14.75 15.64 -9.25
CA ALA A 313 -15.16 15.77 -10.63
C ALA A 313 -15.14 14.43 -11.40
N GLY A 314 -14.22 13.54 -11.05
CA GLY A 314 -14.13 12.19 -11.62
C GLY A 314 -15.37 11.33 -11.37
N TYR A 315 -16.23 11.65 -10.40
CA TYR A 315 -17.50 10.97 -10.14
C TYR A 315 -18.69 11.56 -10.92
N SER A 316 -18.52 12.70 -11.56
CA SER A 316 -19.62 13.46 -12.19
C SER A 316 -19.57 13.43 -13.72
N GLY A 317 -20.58 14.00 -14.34
CA GLY A 317 -20.62 14.22 -15.81
C GLY A 317 -21.04 13.01 -16.65
N ARG A 318 -21.50 11.93 -16.03
CA ARG A 318 -22.03 10.74 -16.73
C ARG A 318 -23.54 10.76 -16.80
N THR A 319 -24.06 10.30 -17.93
CA THR A 319 -25.51 10.03 -18.02
C THR A 319 -25.90 8.81 -17.19
N PRO A 320 -27.16 8.68 -16.75
CA PRO A 320 -27.63 7.49 -16.04
C PRO A 320 -27.38 6.18 -16.82
N ALA A 321 -27.49 6.19 -18.14
CA ALA A 321 -27.20 5.03 -18.99
C ALA A 321 -25.75 4.64 -18.98
N GLN A 322 -24.81 5.61 -19.05
CA GLN A 322 -23.38 5.36 -18.95
C GLN A 322 -23.00 4.80 -17.58
N ALA A 323 -23.57 5.35 -16.50
CA ALA A 323 -23.36 4.86 -15.16
C ALA A 323 -23.93 3.45 -14.96
N SER A 324 -25.08 3.13 -15.56
CA SER A 324 -25.66 1.77 -15.54
C SER A 324 -24.73 0.76 -16.21
N ALA A 325 -24.26 1.04 -17.43
CA ALA A 325 -23.32 0.16 -18.14
C ALA A 325 -21.98 -0.03 -17.38
N ALA A 326 -21.51 1.02 -16.69
CA ALA A 326 -20.34 0.92 -15.84
C ALA A 326 -20.58 0.07 -14.59
N ARG A 327 -21.77 0.15 -13.97
CA ARG A 327 -22.16 -0.72 -12.84
C ARG A 327 -22.16 -2.19 -13.23
N GLU A 328 -22.68 -2.54 -14.42
CA GLU A 328 -22.68 -3.92 -14.91
C GLU A 328 -21.26 -4.48 -15.05
N ARG A 329 -20.34 -3.70 -15.63
CA ARG A 329 -18.92 -4.07 -15.71
C ARG A 329 -18.25 -4.18 -14.34
N TYR A 330 -18.55 -3.22 -13.45
CA TYR A 330 -18.01 -3.22 -12.09
C TYR A 330 -18.51 -4.41 -11.26
N ALA A 331 -19.75 -4.86 -11.48
CA ALA A 331 -20.29 -6.03 -10.80
C ALA A 331 -19.49 -7.32 -11.06
N ILE A 332 -18.78 -7.44 -12.19
CA ILE A 332 -17.85 -8.54 -12.47
C ILE A 332 -16.75 -8.55 -11.42
N LEU A 333 -16.16 -7.39 -11.11
CA LEU A 333 -15.10 -7.27 -10.10
C LEU A 333 -15.63 -7.62 -8.72
N GLN A 334 -16.82 -7.12 -8.33
CA GLN A 334 -17.43 -7.41 -7.04
C GLN A 334 -17.69 -8.92 -6.85
N ARG A 335 -18.33 -9.57 -7.84
CA ARG A 335 -18.60 -11.02 -7.78
C ARG A 335 -17.30 -11.85 -7.74
N SER A 336 -16.31 -11.46 -8.55
CA SER A 336 -15.02 -12.13 -8.59
C SER A 336 -14.27 -11.99 -7.26
N LEU A 337 -14.28 -10.80 -6.64
CA LEU A 337 -13.66 -10.59 -5.33
C LEU A 337 -14.37 -11.37 -4.23
N ALA A 338 -15.70 -11.35 -4.19
CA ALA A 338 -16.48 -12.14 -3.24
C ALA A 338 -16.15 -13.64 -3.36
N LYS A 339 -16.06 -14.16 -4.57
CA LYS A 339 -15.72 -15.55 -4.85
C LYS A 339 -14.30 -15.90 -4.42
N LEU A 340 -13.32 -15.06 -4.73
CA LEU A 340 -11.93 -15.22 -4.29
C LEU A 340 -11.82 -15.18 -2.77
N SER A 341 -12.48 -14.23 -2.12
CA SER A 341 -12.49 -14.11 -0.65
C SER A 341 -13.12 -15.32 0.02
N ALA A 342 -14.27 -15.80 -0.48
CA ALA A 342 -14.95 -16.99 0.02
C ALA A 342 -14.11 -18.27 -0.15
N ALA A 343 -13.31 -18.34 -1.22
CA ALA A 343 -12.39 -19.46 -1.48
C ALA A 343 -11.10 -19.39 -0.66
N GLY A 344 -10.86 -18.32 0.13
CA GLY A 344 -9.66 -18.15 0.93
C GLY A 344 -8.44 -17.69 0.14
N ALA A 345 -8.62 -17.00 -0.98
CA ALA A 345 -7.52 -16.39 -1.74
C ALA A 345 -6.76 -15.36 -0.90
N ARG A 346 -5.47 -15.19 -1.17
CA ARG A 346 -4.64 -14.18 -0.53
C ARG A 346 -4.90 -12.81 -1.18
N ILE A 347 -5.68 -12.00 -0.51
CA ILE A 347 -6.01 -10.64 -0.94
C ILE A 347 -5.16 -9.66 -0.14
N VAL A 348 -4.62 -8.64 -0.80
CA VAL A 348 -3.89 -7.51 -0.19
C VAL A 348 -4.50 -6.19 -0.64
N LEU A 349 -4.24 -5.13 0.12
CA LEU A 349 -4.55 -3.78 -0.31
C LEU A 349 -3.68 -3.41 -1.52
N GLY A 350 -4.28 -2.89 -2.56
CA GLY A 350 -3.62 -2.37 -3.75
C GLY A 350 -4.49 -1.32 -4.41
N GLY A 351 -4.16 -0.04 -4.20
CA GLY A 351 -5.00 1.09 -4.61
C GLY A 351 -4.78 1.56 -6.04
N ASP A 352 -3.73 1.11 -6.75
CA ASP A 352 -3.23 1.76 -7.99
C ASP A 352 -3.01 3.28 -7.79
N THR A 353 -2.60 3.59 -6.55
CA THR A 353 -2.50 4.95 -6.01
C THR A 353 -1.37 5.73 -6.66
N GLY A 354 -1.56 7.04 -6.84
CA GLY A 354 -0.52 7.95 -7.35
C GLY A 354 -0.60 8.21 -8.85
N LEU A 355 -1.63 7.72 -9.53
CA LEU A 355 -1.97 8.03 -10.93
C LEU A 355 -3.44 8.45 -11.08
N GLN A 356 -3.78 9.06 -12.20
CA GLN A 356 -5.16 9.31 -12.65
C GLN A 356 -6.06 10.01 -11.63
N ASP A 357 -5.52 10.97 -10.88
CA ASP A 357 -6.21 11.69 -9.80
C ASP A 357 -6.62 10.79 -8.62
N ASP A 358 -5.83 9.74 -8.34
CA ASP A 358 -5.95 8.85 -7.18
C ASP A 358 -4.84 9.13 -6.15
N PRO A 359 -4.98 10.17 -5.31
CA PRO A 359 -3.95 10.56 -4.36
C PRO A 359 -3.80 9.55 -3.23
N PHE A 360 -2.57 9.45 -2.73
CA PHE A 360 -2.27 8.70 -1.51
C PHE A 360 -3.17 9.11 -0.35
N GLY A 361 -3.63 8.15 0.42
CA GLY A 361 -4.57 8.32 1.52
C GLY A 361 -6.04 8.26 1.09
N PHE A 362 -6.37 8.74 -0.11
CA PHE A 362 -7.73 8.58 -0.65
C PHE A 362 -7.95 7.16 -1.19
N ALA A 363 -7.09 6.73 -2.09
CA ALA A 363 -7.26 5.47 -2.81
C ALA A 363 -7.27 4.27 -1.86
N GLU A 364 -6.37 4.23 -0.89
CA GLU A 364 -6.24 3.12 0.07
C GLU A 364 -7.48 2.98 0.95
N HIS A 365 -7.95 4.07 1.54
CA HIS A 365 -9.14 4.00 2.38
C HIS A 365 -10.41 3.73 1.56
N ARG A 366 -10.46 4.25 0.32
CA ARG A 366 -11.58 3.96 -0.57
C ARG A 366 -11.58 2.50 -1.02
N GLU A 367 -10.42 1.93 -1.30
CA GLU A 367 -10.30 0.50 -1.64
C GLU A 367 -10.81 -0.39 -0.52
N LEU A 368 -10.47 -0.12 0.75
CA LEU A 368 -10.99 -0.85 1.91
C LEU A 368 -12.52 -0.85 1.95
N GLU A 369 -13.17 0.29 1.68
CA GLU A 369 -14.62 0.39 1.64
C GLU A 369 -15.22 -0.45 0.53
N LEU A 370 -14.61 -0.39 -0.66
CA LEU A 370 -15.06 -1.13 -1.83
C LEU A 370 -14.86 -2.64 -1.69
N MET A 371 -13.80 -3.07 -0.99
CA MET A 371 -13.59 -4.47 -0.64
C MET A 371 -14.72 -4.99 0.26
N VAL A 372 -15.15 -4.20 1.25
CA VAL A 372 -16.28 -4.54 2.12
C VAL A 372 -17.61 -4.49 1.35
N GLU A 373 -17.81 -3.48 0.49
CA GLU A 373 -18.97 -3.39 -0.40
C GLU A 373 -19.07 -4.61 -1.34
N ALA A 374 -17.93 -5.16 -1.75
CA ALA A 374 -17.86 -6.37 -2.58
C ALA A 374 -18.03 -7.69 -1.80
N GLY A 375 -18.34 -7.63 -0.49
CA GLY A 375 -18.68 -8.79 0.33
C GLY A 375 -17.59 -9.33 1.25
N MET A 376 -16.43 -8.68 1.34
CA MET A 376 -15.45 -9.00 2.40
C MET A 376 -15.96 -8.47 3.74
N SER A 377 -15.66 -9.17 4.84
CA SER A 377 -15.89 -8.58 6.16
C SER A 377 -14.88 -7.44 6.44
N PRO A 378 -15.22 -6.47 7.30
CA PRO A 378 -14.25 -5.43 7.70
C PRO A 378 -12.93 -6.01 8.22
N MET A 379 -12.98 -7.12 8.97
CA MET A 379 -11.77 -7.81 9.45
C MET A 379 -10.93 -8.36 8.29
N GLN A 380 -11.55 -8.95 7.27
CA GLN A 380 -10.82 -9.45 6.10
C GLN A 380 -10.14 -8.32 5.33
N ALA A 381 -10.81 -7.16 5.17
CA ALA A 381 -10.22 -5.98 4.54
C ALA A 381 -9.03 -5.43 5.35
N ILE A 382 -9.15 -5.38 6.68
CA ILE A 382 -8.04 -4.97 7.57
C ILE A 382 -6.86 -5.94 7.46
N VAL A 383 -7.10 -7.25 7.50
CA VAL A 383 -6.06 -8.28 7.34
C VAL A 383 -5.35 -8.15 5.99
N ALA A 384 -6.11 -7.90 4.92
CA ALA A 384 -5.55 -7.67 3.58
C ALA A 384 -4.61 -6.45 3.55
N ALA A 385 -5.00 -5.37 4.23
CA ALA A 385 -4.23 -4.12 4.29
C ALA A 385 -3.10 -4.11 5.33
N THR A 386 -2.93 -5.15 6.11
CA THR A 386 -1.96 -5.21 7.21
C THR A 386 -1.10 -6.46 7.12
N SER A 387 -1.48 -7.55 7.78
CA SER A 387 -0.63 -8.75 7.89
C SER A 387 -0.41 -9.48 6.56
N THR A 388 -1.42 -9.53 5.67
CA THR A 388 -1.22 -10.19 4.36
C THR A 388 -0.26 -9.38 3.49
N GLY A 389 -0.38 -8.05 3.48
CA GLY A 389 0.57 -7.16 2.80
C GLY A 389 1.99 -7.30 3.36
N ALA A 390 2.13 -7.29 4.70
CA ALA A 390 3.42 -7.49 5.37
C ALA A 390 4.06 -8.83 4.99
N ASP A 391 3.29 -9.92 5.00
CA ASP A 391 3.79 -11.25 4.58
C ASP A 391 4.21 -11.25 3.11
N TYR A 392 3.45 -10.58 2.25
CA TYR A 392 3.83 -10.46 0.83
C TYR A 392 5.11 -9.64 0.63
N LEU A 393 5.36 -8.62 1.45
CA LEU A 393 6.63 -7.87 1.46
C LEU A 393 7.76 -8.56 2.23
N ARG A 394 7.51 -9.73 2.84
CA ARG A 394 8.46 -10.43 3.73
C ARG A 394 8.87 -9.59 4.95
N LEU A 395 8.00 -8.73 5.41
CA LEU A 395 8.19 -7.90 6.60
C LEU A 395 7.82 -8.71 7.84
N ARG A 396 8.81 -9.19 8.57
CA ARG A 396 8.59 -10.14 9.67
C ARG A 396 8.07 -9.49 10.96
N ASN A 397 8.31 -8.18 11.14
CA ASN A 397 8.08 -7.51 12.42
C ASN A 397 6.92 -6.52 12.41
N THR A 398 6.26 -6.27 11.26
CA THR A 398 5.18 -5.31 11.09
C THR A 398 3.88 -5.98 10.63
N GLY A 399 2.82 -5.21 10.42
CA GLY A 399 1.52 -5.67 9.91
C GLY A 399 0.65 -6.39 10.94
N THR A 400 1.15 -6.63 12.16
CA THR A 400 0.38 -7.20 13.29
C THR A 400 0.81 -6.56 14.59
N LEU A 401 -0.16 -6.36 15.50
CA LEU A 401 0.10 -5.93 16.88
C LEU A 401 0.12 -7.15 17.79
N ALA A 402 1.32 -7.57 18.13
CA ALA A 402 1.56 -8.71 19.02
C ALA A 402 2.87 -8.50 19.80
N GLN A 403 3.02 -9.25 20.87
CA GLN A 403 4.28 -9.24 21.62
C GLN A 403 5.47 -9.61 20.73
N GLY A 404 6.55 -8.85 20.81
CA GLY A 404 7.76 -8.99 19.99
C GLY A 404 7.68 -8.32 18.62
N ARG A 405 6.55 -7.72 18.26
CA ARG A 405 6.37 -6.97 17.00
C ARG A 405 6.71 -5.50 17.16
N GLN A 406 7.06 -4.87 16.07
CA GLN A 406 7.27 -3.43 15.99
C GLN A 406 5.97 -2.69 16.29
N ALA A 407 6.05 -1.60 17.01
CA ALA A 407 4.89 -0.80 17.39
C ALA A 407 4.56 0.20 16.27
N ASP A 408 4.04 -0.33 15.15
CA ASP A 408 3.54 0.44 14.00
C ASP A 408 2.02 0.35 13.99
N PHE A 409 1.36 1.40 14.45
CA PHE A 409 -0.09 1.39 14.57
C PHE A 409 -0.73 2.76 14.32
N ILE A 410 -2.02 2.72 14.04
CA ILE A 410 -2.89 3.91 13.99
C ILE A 410 -3.91 3.85 15.12
N VAL A 411 -4.22 5.03 15.66
CA VAL A 411 -5.29 5.24 16.65
C VAL A 411 -6.46 5.89 15.91
N LEU A 412 -7.64 5.29 16.03
CA LEU A 412 -8.86 5.68 15.35
C LEU A 412 -9.91 6.16 16.34
N ASP A 413 -10.68 7.20 15.94
CA ASP A 413 -11.82 7.73 16.71
C ASP A 413 -13.13 6.94 16.52
N GLY A 414 -13.07 5.80 15.85
CA GLY A 414 -14.20 4.90 15.60
C GLY A 414 -13.75 3.46 15.41
N ASN A 415 -14.70 2.53 15.47
CA ASN A 415 -14.44 1.12 15.28
C ASN A 415 -14.56 0.72 13.79
N PRO A 416 -13.48 0.37 13.09
CA PRO A 416 -13.55 -0.03 11.69
C PRO A 416 -14.20 -1.41 11.46
N LEU A 417 -14.42 -2.19 12.52
CA LEU A 417 -15.17 -3.45 12.44
C LEU A 417 -16.70 -3.22 12.37
N ASP A 418 -17.20 -2.09 12.91
CA ASP A 418 -18.59 -1.69 12.80
C ASP A 418 -18.87 -0.96 11.48
N ASP A 419 -17.94 -0.10 11.07
CA ASP A 419 -17.97 0.65 9.82
C ASP A 419 -16.54 0.88 9.34
N ILE A 420 -16.19 0.27 8.21
CA ILE A 420 -14.83 0.33 7.65
C ILE A 420 -14.39 1.76 7.33
N THR A 421 -15.31 2.69 7.10
CA THR A 421 -15.00 4.11 6.87
C THR A 421 -14.34 4.77 8.08
N ASN A 422 -14.45 4.19 9.28
CA ASN A 422 -13.76 4.64 10.48
C ASN A 422 -12.22 4.53 10.37
N THR A 423 -11.67 3.77 9.41
CA THR A 423 -10.23 3.79 9.11
C THR A 423 -9.72 5.18 8.73
N ARG A 424 -10.59 6.07 8.24
CA ARG A 424 -10.28 7.47 7.91
C ARG A 424 -10.16 8.39 9.13
N ARG A 425 -10.69 7.97 10.29
CA ARG A 425 -10.80 8.78 11.51
C ARG A 425 -9.55 8.64 12.38
N ILE A 426 -8.39 8.92 11.78
CA ILE A 426 -7.08 8.76 12.41
C ILE A 426 -6.82 9.93 13.33
N SER A 427 -6.71 9.69 14.64
CA SER A 427 -6.25 10.66 15.64
C SER A 427 -4.72 10.65 15.81
N GLN A 428 -4.07 9.49 15.66
CA GLN A 428 -2.63 9.36 15.79
C GLN A 428 -2.06 8.28 14.87
N VAL A 429 -0.86 8.51 14.35
CA VAL A 429 -0.01 7.48 13.71
C VAL A 429 1.21 7.29 14.57
N VAL A 430 1.59 6.04 14.82
CA VAL A 430 2.79 5.66 15.57
C VAL A 430 3.63 4.73 14.70
N LEU A 431 4.90 5.05 14.51
CA LEU A 431 5.89 4.20 13.85
C LEU A 431 7.05 3.93 14.79
N GLU A 432 7.47 2.66 14.86
CA GLU A 432 8.58 2.24 15.73
C GLU A 432 8.39 2.74 17.17
N GLY A 433 7.14 2.73 17.64
CA GLY A 433 6.75 3.21 18.96
C GLY A 433 6.81 4.72 19.17
N ARG A 434 7.05 5.51 18.12
CA ARG A 434 7.14 6.97 18.18
C ARG A 434 5.94 7.62 17.51
N PRO A 435 5.25 8.55 18.15
CA PRO A 435 4.21 9.34 17.52
C PRO A 435 4.77 10.11 16.31
N VAL A 436 4.05 10.02 15.19
CA VAL A 436 4.37 10.77 13.98
C VAL A 436 3.75 12.16 14.07
N ASP A 437 4.54 13.20 13.82
CA ASP A 437 4.02 14.56 13.64
C ASP A 437 3.31 14.67 12.28
N ARG A 438 2.01 14.40 12.27
CA ARG A 438 1.20 14.46 11.04
C ARG A 438 1.11 15.87 10.46
N ASN A 439 1.30 16.93 11.26
CA ASN A 439 1.28 18.29 10.73
C ASN A 439 2.53 18.57 9.89
N ALA A 440 3.68 18.03 10.28
CA ALA A 440 4.91 18.12 9.50
C ALA A 440 4.85 17.36 8.17
N LEU A 441 3.96 16.35 8.05
CA LEU A 441 3.77 15.56 6.82
C LEU A 441 2.82 16.22 5.80
N ARG A 442 2.09 17.26 6.18
CA ARG A 442 1.21 17.96 5.23
C ARG A 442 2.07 18.58 4.14
N ALA A 443 1.63 18.43 2.89
CA ALA A 443 2.27 19.11 1.78
C ALA A 443 2.36 20.61 2.08
N SER A 444 3.55 21.18 1.96
CA SER A 444 3.69 22.63 2.06
C SER A 444 2.80 23.28 1.00
N PRO A 445 1.91 24.24 1.35
CA PRO A 445 1.11 24.92 0.35
C PRO A 445 2.05 25.66 -0.61
N GLY A 446 2.17 25.17 -1.83
CA GLY A 446 3.01 25.75 -2.87
C GLY A 446 4.51 25.52 -2.62
N GLY A 447 5.06 24.47 -3.24
CA GLY A 447 6.49 24.42 -3.48
C GLY A 447 6.91 25.72 -4.17
N ARG A 448 7.71 26.51 -3.46
CA ARG A 448 8.35 27.70 -4.01
C ARG A 448 9.43 27.27 -4.98
#